data_0d2b3729f071c89f540fe2c4085c32e5
#
_entry.id   0d2b3729f071c89f540fe2c4085c32e5
#
_cell.length_a   1.000
_cell.length_b   1.000
_cell.length_c   1.000
_cell.angle_alpha   90.00
_cell.angle_beta   90.00
_cell.angle_gamma   90.00
#
_symmetry.space_group_name_H-M   'P 1'
#
loop_
_entity.id
_entity.type
_entity.pdbx_description
1 polymer ?
#
loop_
_entity_poly.entity_id
_entity_poly.type
_entity_poly.pdbx_seq_one_letter_code
_entity_poly.pdbx_strand_id
1 'polypeptide(L)'
;MNSLKFILAVVVSIVSARAAEFFPLETGNTWTYRDAVTNTQFTVRVGLPFLIADRVYYQLRGYTPAPVLVRINELKQLVEYDQEMGVEKILTSFEPFDRGFWIAPERECPEQVGQTLEKRGKHEGPAGTFNDVLEVTYKMIGCADVGATSEQYAENIGMLRRVTTTFGGPRTFDLVDARVGKLRLQAALNAQFTVAVTPSPSGDLSVQLRLRTNSPTPLRLQFSSGQEYDLELRDADGNGVWRLSASQTFIQALHERFVSDEFTINVQIPRAVLPPSGIVATNYTLQGWITTSGQVPLFSATVPVTL
;
A
#
# COMPACT_ATOMS: atom_id res chain seq x y z
N MET A 1 -47.27 -12.16 53.72
CA MET A 1 -46.27 -11.08 53.41
C MET A 1 -45.09 -11.72 52.73
N ASN A 2 -45.09 -11.72 51.41
CA ASN A 2 -43.98 -12.33 50.60
C ASN A 2 -43.00 -11.20 50.19
N SER A 3 -41.80 -11.25 50.74
CA SER A 3 -40.71 -10.32 50.36
C SER A 3 -40.05 -10.81 49.08
N LEU A 4 -40.27 -10.07 47.98
CA LEU A 4 -39.64 -10.29 46.71
C LEU A 4 -38.22 -9.68 46.76
N LYS A 5 -37.18 -10.52 46.79
CA LYS A 5 -35.79 -10.08 46.72
C LYS A 5 -35.43 -9.84 45.27
N PHE A 6 -35.23 -8.58 44.88
CA PHE A 6 -34.66 -8.18 43.60
C PHE A 6 -33.14 -8.43 43.65
N ILE A 7 -32.66 -9.35 42.83
CA ILE A 7 -31.20 -9.53 42.56
C ILE A 7 -30.86 -8.61 41.40
N LEU A 8 -30.16 -7.51 41.71
CA LEU A 8 -29.60 -6.60 40.72
C LEU A 8 -28.31 -7.25 40.13
N ALA A 9 -28.38 -7.81 38.93
CA ALA A 9 -27.20 -8.30 38.22
C ALA A 9 -26.46 -7.11 37.61
N VAL A 10 -25.33 -6.76 38.22
CA VAL A 10 -24.38 -5.78 37.66
C VAL A 10 -23.59 -6.46 36.55
N VAL A 11 -23.90 -6.17 35.29
CA VAL A 11 -23.11 -6.56 34.14
C VAL A 11 -21.89 -5.62 34.08
N VAL A 12 -20.76 -6.08 34.61
CA VAL A 12 -19.47 -5.40 34.43
C VAL A 12 -18.98 -5.69 33.00
N SER A 13 -19.20 -4.75 32.11
CA SER A 13 -18.57 -4.78 30.79
C SER A 13 -17.08 -4.52 30.97
N ILE A 14 -16.27 -5.58 30.94
CA ILE A 14 -14.81 -5.49 30.88
C ILE A 14 -14.49 -4.98 29.48
N VAL A 15 -14.35 -3.67 29.34
CA VAL A 15 -13.67 -3.07 28.17
C VAL A 15 -12.19 -3.42 28.36
N SER A 16 -11.75 -4.49 27.71
CA SER A 16 -10.32 -4.79 27.61
C SER A 16 -9.67 -3.62 26.88
N ALA A 17 -9.00 -2.73 27.61
CA ALA A 17 -8.11 -1.75 27.01
C ALA A 17 -7.03 -2.56 26.28
N ARG A 18 -7.09 -2.61 24.96
CA ARG A 18 -6.00 -3.19 24.14
C ARG A 18 -4.76 -2.37 24.42
N ALA A 19 -3.66 -3.05 24.76
CA ALA A 19 -2.37 -2.40 24.86
C ALA A 19 -2.06 -1.75 23.50
N ALA A 20 -1.54 -0.54 23.51
CA ALA A 20 -1.13 0.18 22.31
C ALA A 20 -0.09 -0.63 21.54
N GLU A 21 -0.35 -0.92 20.27
CA GLU A 21 0.51 -1.72 19.41
C GLU A 21 1.06 -0.85 18.28
N PHE A 22 2.39 -0.77 18.15
CA PHE A 22 3.03 -0.06 17.04
C PHE A 22 2.99 -0.83 15.72
N PHE A 23 2.67 -2.12 15.74
CA PHE A 23 2.48 -2.93 14.55
C PHE A 23 1.34 -3.93 14.77
N PRO A 24 0.08 -3.53 14.50
CA PRO A 24 -1.08 -4.37 14.75
C PRO A 24 -1.12 -5.61 13.84
N LEU A 25 -0.83 -6.79 14.41
CA LEU A 25 -0.84 -8.07 13.70
C LEU A 25 -2.25 -8.71 13.74
N GLU A 26 -3.15 -8.20 12.90
CA GLU A 26 -4.48 -8.81 12.68
C GLU A 26 -4.63 -9.23 11.24
N THR A 27 -5.15 -10.44 10.99
CA THR A 27 -5.43 -10.94 9.64
C THR A 27 -6.25 -9.95 8.83
N GLY A 28 -5.75 -9.59 7.66
CA GLY A 28 -6.39 -8.64 6.74
C GLY A 28 -5.95 -7.20 6.92
N ASN A 29 -5.13 -6.86 7.91
CA ASN A 29 -4.50 -5.56 7.97
C ASN A 29 -3.56 -5.36 6.79
N THR A 30 -3.59 -4.15 6.21
CA THR A 30 -2.77 -3.78 5.04
C THR A 30 -2.28 -2.36 5.16
N TRP A 31 -1.07 -2.12 4.65
CA TRP A 31 -0.46 -0.79 4.53
C TRP A 31 0.20 -0.67 3.17
N THR A 32 -0.10 0.37 2.43
CA THR A 32 0.54 0.69 1.15
C THR A 32 1.40 1.93 1.32
N TYR A 33 2.64 1.81 0.91
CA TYR A 33 3.65 2.86 0.98
C TYR A 33 4.04 3.29 -0.43
N ARG A 34 4.38 4.57 -0.59
CA ARG A 34 4.77 5.15 -1.86
C ARG A 34 5.98 6.05 -1.70
N ASP A 35 6.97 5.86 -2.57
CA ASP A 35 8.08 6.79 -2.76
C ASP A 35 7.58 8.03 -3.52
N ALA A 36 7.69 9.20 -2.89
CA ALA A 36 7.22 10.47 -3.45
C ALA A 36 7.98 10.88 -4.73
N VAL A 37 9.22 10.38 -4.92
CA VAL A 37 10.06 10.71 -6.08
C VAL A 37 9.76 9.80 -7.26
N THR A 38 9.73 8.48 -7.03
CA THR A 38 9.59 7.50 -8.11
C THR A 38 8.16 7.00 -8.31
N ASN A 39 7.24 7.31 -7.39
CA ASN A 39 5.90 6.72 -7.27
C ASN A 39 5.89 5.19 -7.13
N THR A 40 7.04 4.56 -6.94
CA THR A 40 7.11 3.13 -6.65
C THR A 40 6.35 2.84 -5.37
N GLN A 41 5.59 1.74 -5.36
CA GLN A 41 4.77 1.35 -4.22
C GLN A 41 5.10 -0.06 -3.78
N PHE A 42 4.92 -0.32 -2.48
CA PHE A 42 4.83 -1.67 -1.94
C PHE A 42 3.71 -1.75 -0.92
N THR A 43 3.16 -2.95 -0.74
CA THR A 43 2.07 -3.18 0.21
C THR A 43 2.47 -4.27 1.20
N VAL A 44 2.40 -3.93 2.48
CA VAL A 44 2.53 -4.88 3.60
C VAL A 44 1.15 -5.43 3.93
N ARG A 45 1.05 -6.76 4.10
CA ARG A 45 -0.21 -7.44 4.41
C ARG A 45 -0.01 -8.50 5.49
N VAL A 46 -0.89 -8.50 6.48
CA VAL A 46 -0.99 -9.56 7.48
C VAL A 46 -1.91 -10.66 6.96
N GLY A 47 -1.34 -11.86 6.81
CA GLY A 47 -2.04 -13.07 6.38
C GLY A 47 -2.62 -13.86 7.55
N LEU A 48 -2.80 -15.17 7.32
CA LEU A 48 -3.36 -16.09 8.32
C LEU A 48 -2.39 -16.32 9.48
N PRO A 49 -2.91 -16.65 10.68
CA PRO A 49 -2.12 -17.07 11.82
C PRO A 49 -1.65 -18.54 11.67
N PHE A 50 -0.50 -18.83 12.25
CA PHE A 50 0.09 -20.17 12.37
C PHE A 50 0.49 -20.43 13.82
N LEU A 51 0.19 -21.62 14.34
CA LEU A 51 0.60 -22.05 15.66
C LEU A 51 1.91 -22.83 15.55
N ILE A 52 2.98 -22.33 16.20
CA ILE A 52 4.30 -22.97 16.23
C ILE A 52 4.80 -22.94 17.67
N ALA A 53 5.08 -24.12 18.26
CA ALA A 53 5.58 -24.26 19.63
C ALA A 53 4.75 -23.42 20.64
N ASP A 54 3.42 -23.55 20.60
CA ASP A 54 2.44 -22.86 21.46
C ASP A 54 2.43 -21.32 21.33
N ARG A 55 3.02 -20.79 20.26
CA ARG A 55 3.02 -19.36 19.94
C ARG A 55 2.32 -19.09 18.61
N VAL A 56 1.56 -17.99 18.55
CA VAL A 56 0.86 -17.59 17.33
C VAL A 56 1.73 -16.64 16.52
N TYR A 57 2.02 -17.02 15.27
CA TYR A 57 2.70 -16.21 14.28
C TYR A 57 1.74 -15.85 13.15
N TYR A 58 1.93 -14.69 12.56
CA TYR A 58 1.17 -14.26 11.38
C TYR A 58 2.09 -14.22 10.16
N GLN A 59 1.57 -14.66 9.02
CA GLN A 59 2.29 -14.45 7.76
C GLN A 59 2.32 -12.97 7.42
N LEU A 60 3.50 -12.37 7.31
CA LEU A 60 3.71 -10.99 6.86
C LEU A 60 4.28 -11.01 5.45
N ARG A 61 3.63 -10.32 4.53
CA ARG A 61 4.05 -10.19 3.13
C ARG A 61 4.37 -8.74 2.81
N GLY A 62 5.43 -8.51 2.03
CA GLY A 62 5.80 -7.19 1.52
C GLY A 62 6.56 -6.31 2.52
N TYR A 63 6.75 -6.75 3.76
CA TYR A 63 7.63 -6.09 4.72
C TYR A 63 9.10 -6.43 4.47
N THR A 64 9.37 -7.69 4.15
CA THR A 64 10.63 -8.24 3.68
C THR A 64 10.46 -8.73 2.23
N PRO A 65 11.57 -8.97 1.47
CA PRO A 65 11.50 -9.45 0.08
C PRO A 65 10.73 -10.77 -0.08
N ALA A 66 10.83 -11.68 0.90
CA ALA A 66 10.03 -12.91 0.95
C ALA A 66 9.00 -12.85 2.09
N PRO A 67 7.89 -13.60 2.01
CA PRO A 67 6.95 -13.73 3.11
C PRO A 67 7.63 -14.36 4.34
N VAL A 68 7.35 -13.81 5.52
CA VAL A 68 7.91 -14.26 6.80
C VAL A 68 6.81 -14.56 7.81
N LEU A 69 7.09 -15.40 8.80
CA LEU A 69 6.20 -15.65 9.93
C LEU A 69 6.64 -14.79 11.11
N VAL A 70 5.78 -13.87 11.54
CA VAL A 70 6.12 -12.89 12.57
C VAL A 70 5.14 -12.90 13.75
N ARG A 71 5.61 -12.46 14.90
CA ARG A 71 4.80 -12.10 16.06
C ARG A 71 5.41 -10.90 16.79
N ILE A 72 4.62 -10.28 17.66
CA ILE A 72 5.15 -9.37 18.68
C ILE A 72 5.46 -10.22 19.91
N ASN A 73 6.70 -10.19 20.36
CA ASN A 73 7.11 -10.90 21.56
C ASN A 73 6.81 -10.09 22.83
N GLU A 74 7.11 -10.66 24.00
CA GLU A 74 6.87 -10.07 25.32
C GLU A 74 7.70 -8.80 25.58
N LEU A 75 8.80 -8.63 24.81
CA LEU A 75 9.66 -7.45 24.82
C LEU A 75 9.22 -6.41 23.80
N LYS A 76 7.99 -6.50 23.27
CA LYS A 76 7.42 -5.63 22.25
C LYS A 76 8.30 -5.51 21.00
N GLN A 77 8.92 -6.58 20.60
CA GLN A 77 9.72 -6.68 19.38
C GLN A 77 8.92 -7.42 18.32
N LEU A 78 8.98 -6.94 17.08
CA LEU A 78 8.56 -7.71 15.92
C LEU A 78 9.66 -8.72 15.61
N VAL A 79 9.34 -10.00 15.79
CA VAL A 79 10.28 -11.10 15.55
C VAL A 79 9.82 -11.98 14.39
N GLU A 80 10.76 -12.44 13.58
CA GLU A 80 10.58 -13.44 12.54
C GLU A 80 10.95 -14.82 13.08
N TYR A 81 10.14 -15.82 12.79
CA TYR A 81 10.49 -17.22 13.05
C TYR A 81 11.30 -17.77 11.87
N ASP A 82 12.56 -18.08 12.12
CA ASP A 82 13.41 -18.78 11.17
C ASP A 82 13.09 -20.28 11.22
N GLN A 83 12.45 -20.79 10.17
CA GLN A 83 12.01 -22.19 10.10
C GLN A 83 13.18 -23.19 9.98
N GLU A 84 14.32 -22.78 9.42
CA GLU A 84 15.48 -23.63 9.25
C GLU A 84 16.24 -23.83 10.57
N MET A 85 16.38 -22.75 11.33
CA MET A 85 17.12 -22.76 12.59
C MET A 85 16.21 -22.99 13.82
N GLY A 86 14.89 -22.85 13.70
CA GLY A 86 13.94 -22.99 14.80
C GLY A 86 14.04 -21.87 15.85
N VAL A 87 14.54 -20.69 15.47
CA VAL A 87 14.77 -19.56 16.38
C VAL A 87 14.02 -18.31 15.93
N GLU A 88 13.83 -17.37 16.85
CA GLU A 88 13.30 -16.05 16.55
C GLU A 88 14.44 -15.06 16.24
N LYS A 89 14.28 -14.27 15.18
CA LYS A 89 15.15 -13.16 14.80
C LYS A 89 14.41 -11.84 14.96
N ILE A 90 15.05 -10.83 15.54
CA ILE A 90 14.43 -9.50 15.73
C ILE A 90 14.47 -8.75 14.39
N LEU A 91 13.30 -8.31 13.92
CA LEU A 91 13.16 -7.43 12.76
C LEU A 91 13.17 -5.94 13.18
N THR A 92 12.47 -5.61 14.27
CA THR A 92 12.44 -4.27 14.84
C THR A 92 11.98 -4.33 16.31
N SER A 93 12.18 -3.26 17.08
CA SER A 93 11.75 -3.16 18.46
C SER A 93 10.99 -1.86 18.69
N PHE A 94 9.95 -1.93 19.51
CA PHE A 94 9.09 -0.80 19.87
C PHE A 94 9.26 -0.34 21.31
N GLU A 95 10.17 -0.96 22.06
CA GLU A 95 10.57 -0.49 23.37
C GLU A 95 11.71 0.52 23.23
N PRO A 96 11.62 1.67 23.92
CA PRO A 96 12.72 2.60 24.01
C PRO A 96 13.85 1.96 24.82
N PHE A 97 14.99 1.76 24.19
CA PHE A 97 16.21 1.37 24.89
C PHE A 97 17.06 2.61 25.10
N ASP A 98 17.28 3.02 26.32
CA ASP A 98 18.17 4.15 26.65
C ASP A 98 19.61 3.96 26.11
N ARG A 99 20.03 2.74 25.84
CA ARG A 99 21.34 2.37 25.27
C ARG A 99 21.34 0.99 24.61
N GLY A 100 20.21 0.46 24.19
CA GLY A 100 20.13 -0.90 23.66
C GLY A 100 20.31 -0.95 22.14
N PHE A 101 21.17 -1.86 21.70
CA PHE A 101 21.28 -2.26 20.32
C PHE A 101 20.72 -3.69 20.18
N TRP A 102 19.99 -3.95 19.08
CA TRP A 102 19.68 -5.34 18.69
C TRP A 102 20.21 -5.58 17.28
N ILE A 103 20.49 -6.82 16.99
CA ILE A 103 20.91 -7.24 15.66
C ILE A 103 19.65 -7.62 14.89
N ALA A 104 19.33 -6.89 13.83
CA ALA A 104 18.28 -7.24 12.91
C ALA A 104 18.92 -7.89 11.68
N PRO A 105 18.70 -9.19 11.42
CA PRO A 105 19.23 -9.86 10.24
C PRO A 105 18.52 -9.31 9.00
N GLU A 106 19.27 -8.64 8.15
CA GLU A 106 18.78 -8.28 6.83
C GLU A 106 19.25 -9.33 5.82
N ARG A 107 18.39 -9.71 4.87
CA ARG A 107 18.68 -10.78 3.91
C ARG A 107 19.73 -10.37 2.88
N GLU A 108 19.87 -9.08 2.66
CA GLU A 108 20.83 -8.52 1.70
C GLU A 108 22.14 -8.08 2.36
N CYS A 109 22.13 -7.91 3.69
CA CYS A 109 23.28 -7.53 4.48
C CYS A 109 23.25 -8.32 5.80
N PRO A 110 24.31 -9.08 6.15
CA PRO A 110 24.22 -10.12 7.18
C PRO A 110 23.94 -9.60 8.59
N GLU A 111 24.24 -8.35 8.89
CA GLU A 111 24.00 -7.81 10.24
C GLU A 111 23.60 -6.33 10.19
N GLN A 112 22.43 -6.05 10.73
CA GLN A 112 21.95 -4.68 10.95
C GLN A 112 21.80 -4.43 12.44
N VAL A 113 22.40 -3.36 12.93
CA VAL A 113 22.21 -2.93 14.32
C VAL A 113 21.11 -1.89 14.36
N GLY A 114 20.00 -2.24 14.97
CA GLY A 114 18.89 -1.32 15.18
C GLY A 114 19.04 -0.57 16.49
N GLN A 115 18.65 0.68 16.48
CA GLN A 115 18.51 1.49 17.68
C GLN A 115 17.13 2.13 17.68
N THR A 116 16.36 1.90 18.73
CA THR A 116 15.09 2.60 18.95
C THR A 116 15.39 3.93 19.62
N LEU A 117 15.00 5.01 18.99
CA LEU A 117 15.04 6.33 19.61
C LEU A 117 13.65 6.67 20.11
N GLU A 118 13.50 6.95 21.38
CA GLU A 118 12.27 7.54 21.93
C GLU A 118 12.16 8.99 21.47
N LYS A 119 11.89 9.20 20.19
CA LYS A 119 11.51 10.49 19.66
C LYS A 119 10.00 10.55 19.60
N ARG A 120 9.38 11.05 20.64
CA ARG A 120 7.98 11.48 20.61
C ARG A 120 7.87 12.70 19.69
N GLY A 121 7.89 12.42 18.39
CA GLY A 121 7.86 13.41 17.32
C GLY A 121 6.52 13.49 16.63
N LYS A 122 6.41 14.45 15.74
CA LYS A 122 5.30 14.59 14.81
C LYS A 122 5.74 14.06 13.45
N HIS A 123 4.88 13.23 12.83
CA HIS A 123 5.02 12.85 11.43
C HIS A 123 3.96 13.57 10.62
N GLU A 124 4.37 14.21 9.54
CA GLU A 124 3.49 14.74 8.50
C GLU A 124 3.75 13.99 7.20
N GLY A 125 2.72 13.38 6.66
CA GLY A 125 2.82 12.56 5.46
C GLY A 125 1.52 12.51 4.68
N PRO A 126 1.51 11.82 3.53
CA PRO A 126 0.34 11.75 2.66
C PRO A 126 -0.92 11.21 3.35
N ALA A 127 -0.78 10.25 4.25
CA ALA A 127 -1.91 9.65 4.98
C ALA A 127 -2.41 10.50 6.15
N GLY A 128 -1.76 11.62 6.45
CA GLY A 128 -2.16 12.53 7.51
C GLY A 128 -1.01 12.98 8.42
N THR A 129 -1.41 13.60 9.53
CA THR A 129 -0.51 14.06 10.58
C THR A 129 -0.70 13.19 11.81
N PHE A 130 0.41 12.70 12.37
CA PHE A 130 0.46 11.84 13.55
C PHE A 130 1.38 12.44 14.59
N ASN A 131 0.94 12.42 15.84
CA ASN A 131 1.75 12.84 17.00
C ASN A 131 2.25 11.59 17.73
N ASP A 132 3.21 11.75 18.63
CA ASP A 132 3.79 10.67 19.44
C ASP A 132 4.35 9.51 18.60
N VAL A 133 5.01 9.86 17.49
CA VAL A 133 5.57 8.89 16.54
C VAL A 133 6.87 8.32 17.09
N LEU A 134 6.95 6.99 17.15
CA LEU A 134 8.18 6.27 17.45
C LEU A 134 9.06 6.20 16.21
N GLU A 135 10.31 6.61 16.31
CA GLU A 135 11.31 6.46 15.26
C GLU A 135 12.32 5.37 15.62
N VAL A 136 12.52 4.44 14.71
CA VAL A 136 13.52 3.39 14.77
C VAL A 136 14.59 3.69 13.73
N THR A 137 15.85 3.78 14.14
CA THR A 137 16.98 3.95 13.23
C THR A 137 17.84 2.70 13.20
N TYR A 138 18.33 2.37 12.02
CA TYR A 138 19.17 1.20 11.78
C TYR A 138 20.57 1.66 11.36
N LYS A 139 21.59 1.13 12.05
CA LYS A 139 22.98 1.27 11.63
C LYS A 139 23.40 -0.02 10.94
N MET A 140 23.83 0.10 9.70
CA MET A 140 24.34 -1.04 8.96
C MET A 140 25.80 -1.32 9.34
N ILE A 141 26.10 -2.59 9.58
CA ILE A 141 27.46 -3.08 9.78
C ILE A 141 27.84 -3.88 8.54
N GLY A 142 28.80 -3.40 7.75
CA GLY A 142 29.37 -4.14 6.64
C GLY A 142 28.80 -3.88 5.25
N CYS A 143 27.60 -3.28 5.13
CA CYS A 143 27.03 -2.90 3.83
C CYS A 143 26.56 -1.44 3.88
N ALA A 144 27.21 -0.57 3.12
CA ALA A 144 26.93 0.86 3.14
C ALA A 144 25.71 1.27 2.29
N ASP A 145 25.27 0.41 1.36
CA ASP A 145 24.46 0.86 0.22
C ASP A 145 23.09 0.17 0.07
N VAL A 146 22.67 -0.66 1.02
CA VAL A 146 21.41 -1.42 0.93
C VAL A 146 20.72 -1.55 2.28
N GLY A 147 19.39 -1.39 2.29
CA GLY A 147 18.54 -1.69 3.44
C GLY A 147 17.84 -0.50 4.07
N ALA A 148 16.97 -0.79 5.05
CA ALA A 148 16.25 0.23 5.81
C ALA A 148 17.21 0.96 6.74
N THR A 149 17.17 2.30 6.72
CA THR A 149 17.95 3.16 7.62
C THR A 149 17.12 3.78 8.72
N SER A 150 15.81 3.98 8.50
CA SER A 150 14.88 4.37 9.55
C SER A 150 13.45 3.96 9.22
N GLU A 151 12.66 3.78 10.26
CA GLU A 151 11.23 3.56 10.20
C GLU A 151 10.52 4.39 11.25
N GLN A 152 9.33 4.88 10.93
CA GLN A 152 8.48 5.65 11.84
C GLN A 152 7.16 4.93 12.04
N TYR A 153 6.70 4.86 13.29
CA TYR A 153 5.50 4.12 13.69
C TYR A 153 4.56 4.95 14.54
N ALA A 154 3.25 4.78 14.34
CA ALA A 154 2.23 5.32 15.23
C ALA A 154 1.46 4.19 15.91
N GLU A 155 1.09 4.41 17.19
CA GLU A 155 0.31 3.47 17.98
C GLU A 155 -1.03 3.13 17.32
N ASN A 156 -1.37 1.83 17.26
CA ASN A 156 -2.60 1.29 16.68
C ASN A 156 -2.80 1.54 15.18
N ILE A 157 -1.76 2.05 14.51
CA ILE A 157 -1.76 2.32 13.07
C ILE A 157 -0.72 1.45 12.37
N GLY A 158 0.51 1.42 12.87
CA GLY A 158 1.61 0.72 12.26
C GLY A 158 2.66 1.68 11.70
N MET A 159 3.45 1.19 10.74
CA MET A 159 4.51 1.96 10.10
C MET A 159 3.93 3.10 9.26
N LEU A 160 4.47 4.31 9.44
CA LEU A 160 4.09 5.52 8.71
C LEU A 160 5.07 5.85 7.58
N ARG A 161 6.35 5.54 7.81
CA ARG A 161 7.45 5.85 6.89
C ARG A 161 8.54 4.80 6.99
N ARG A 162 9.17 4.48 5.85
CA ARG A 162 10.42 3.74 5.76
C ARG A 162 11.39 4.50 4.88
N VAL A 163 12.62 4.66 5.34
CA VAL A 163 13.73 5.17 4.54
C VAL A 163 14.69 4.02 4.26
N THR A 164 15.02 3.82 2.99
CA THR A 164 15.99 2.82 2.55
C THR A 164 17.14 3.49 1.82
N THR A 165 18.34 2.97 1.99
CA THR A 165 19.49 3.36 1.15
C THR A 165 19.59 2.46 -0.07
N THR A 166 19.88 3.05 -1.23
CA THR A 166 20.12 2.34 -2.49
C THR A 166 21.31 2.96 -3.20
N PHE A 167 21.87 2.29 -4.21
CA PHE A 167 22.93 2.88 -5.07
C PHE A 167 22.57 4.24 -5.67
N GLY A 168 21.28 4.50 -5.88
CA GLY A 168 20.76 5.80 -6.36
C GLY A 168 20.50 6.83 -5.26
N GLY A 169 20.90 6.55 -4.03
CA GLY A 169 20.67 7.39 -2.85
C GLY A 169 19.48 6.93 -2.01
N PRO A 170 19.13 7.67 -0.96
CA PRO A 170 18.05 7.32 -0.06
C PRO A 170 16.69 7.41 -0.76
N ARG A 171 15.81 6.44 -0.48
CA ARG A 171 14.40 6.43 -0.89
C ARG A 171 13.51 6.51 0.34
N THR A 172 12.52 7.37 0.28
CA THR A 172 11.55 7.57 1.36
C THR A 172 10.18 7.07 0.91
N PHE A 173 9.68 6.06 1.60
CA PHE A 173 8.36 5.50 1.37
C PHE A 173 7.42 5.95 2.49
N ASP A 174 6.44 6.77 2.15
CA ASP A 174 5.40 7.23 3.06
C ASP A 174 4.12 6.43 2.92
N LEU A 175 3.42 6.24 4.04
CA LEU A 175 2.11 5.61 4.07
C LEU A 175 1.12 6.41 3.23
N VAL A 176 0.44 5.74 2.28
CA VAL A 176 -0.58 6.35 1.42
C VAL A 176 -1.95 5.69 1.57
N ASP A 177 -2.01 4.44 2.00
CA ASP A 177 -3.24 3.73 2.28
C ASP A 177 -3.02 2.73 3.42
N ALA A 178 -3.96 2.65 4.35
CA ALA A 178 -3.97 1.64 5.38
C ALA A 178 -5.37 1.15 5.72
N ARG A 179 -5.46 -0.13 5.98
CA ARG A 179 -6.60 -0.78 6.62
C ARG A 179 -6.10 -1.49 7.86
N VAL A 180 -6.52 -1.03 9.04
CA VAL A 180 -6.11 -1.59 10.33
C VAL A 180 -7.36 -1.84 11.16
N GLY A 181 -7.81 -3.07 11.23
CA GLY A 181 -9.10 -3.41 11.80
C GLY A 181 -10.24 -2.65 11.12
N LYS A 182 -10.88 -1.75 11.87
CA LYS A 182 -11.97 -0.88 11.36
C LYS A 182 -11.45 0.47 10.83
N LEU A 183 -10.20 0.83 11.13
CA LEU A 183 -9.60 2.09 10.68
C LEU A 183 -9.28 2.02 9.19
N ARG A 184 -9.56 3.10 8.49
CA ARG A 184 -9.16 3.36 7.10
C ARG A 184 -8.44 4.68 7.04
N LEU A 185 -7.22 4.66 6.51
CA LEU A 185 -6.44 5.85 6.19
C LEU A 185 -6.19 5.83 4.69
N GLN A 186 -6.39 6.95 4.04
CA GLN A 186 -6.12 7.10 2.62
C GLN A 186 -5.54 8.48 2.36
N ALA A 187 -4.42 8.53 1.66
CA ALA A 187 -3.80 9.78 1.25
C ALA A 187 -4.72 10.57 0.33
N ALA A 188 -4.84 11.85 0.59
CA ALA A 188 -5.36 12.77 -0.41
C ALA A 188 -4.35 12.83 -1.57
N LEU A 189 -4.73 12.32 -2.72
CA LEU A 189 -3.94 12.50 -3.93
C LEU A 189 -4.09 13.97 -4.37
N ASN A 190 -3.00 14.72 -4.39
CA ASN A 190 -2.95 16.06 -4.99
C ASN A 190 -3.05 15.99 -6.54
N ALA A 191 -3.71 14.95 -7.02
CA ALA A 191 -3.93 14.70 -8.43
C ALA A 191 -5.31 14.08 -8.65
N GLN A 192 -6.00 14.54 -9.68
CA GLN A 192 -7.29 14.03 -10.09
C GLN A 192 -7.16 13.35 -11.45
N PHE A 193 -7.64 12.11 -11.54
CA PHE A 193 -7.72 11.38 -12.79
C PHE A 193 -9.18 11.21 -13.22
N THR A 194 -9.45 11.50 -14.48
CA THR A 194 -10.79 11.38 -15.07
C THR A 194 -10.74 10.67 -16.39
N VAL A 195 -11.83 9.97 -16.72
CA VAL A 195 -12.11 9.36 -18.01
C VAL A 195 -13.37 10.00 -18.54
N ALA A 196 -13.32 10.46 -19.76
CA ALA A 196 -14.50 10.97 -20.47
C ALA A 196 -14.67 10.18 -21.76
N VAL A 197 -15.91 9.85 -22.12
CA VAL A 197 -16.25 9.13 -23.34
C VAL A 197 -17.30 9.90 -24.13
N THR A 198 -17.07 10.05 -25.41
CA THR A 198 -18.02 10.66 -26.34
C THR A 198 -18.25 9.68 -27.50
N PRO A 199 -19.43 9.08 -27.60
CA PRO A 199 -19.77 8.24 -28.76
C PRO A 199 -19.98 9.12 -30.00
N SER A 200 -19.48 8.64 -31.13
CA SER A 200 -19.75 9.26 -32.43
C SER A 200 -21.02 8.70 -33.07
N PRO A 201 -21.58 9.34 -34.11
CA PRO A 201 -22.71 8.81 -34.87
C PRO A 201 -22.41 7.46 -35.55
N SER A 202 -21.13 7.16 -35.85
CA SER A 202 -20.67 5.86 -36.40
C SER A 202 -20.58 4.76 -35.32
N GLY A 203 -20.76 5.11 -34.04
CA GLY A 203 -20.61 4.19 -32.92
C GLY A 203 -19.17 4.04 -32.43
N ASP A 204 -18.21 4.78 -32.99
CA ASP A 204 -16.86 4.86 -32.47
C ASP A 204 -16.87 5.61 -31.14
N LEU A 205 -15.93 5.30 -30.26
CA LEU A 205 -15.78 6.00 -28.99
C LEU A 205 -14.53 6.89 -29.00
N SER A 206 -14.73 8.19 -28.76
CA SER A 206 -13.67 9.10 -28.39
C SER A 206 -13.49 9.06 -26.88
N VAL A 207 -12.34 8.59 -26.42
CA VAL A 207 -12.00 8.50 -24.99
C VAL A 207 -10.93 9.50 -24.66
N GLN A 208 -11.15 10.30 -23.61
CA GLN A 208 -10.13 11.20 -23.07
C GLN A 208 -9.78 10.76 -21.65
N LEU A 209 -8.51 10.43 -21.42
CA LEU A 209 -7.93 10.24 -20.11
C LEU A 209 -7.22 11.53 -19.70
N ARG A 210 -7.52 12.04 -18.52
CA ARG A 210 -6.98 13.31 -18.05
C ARG A 210 -6.51 13.19 -16.60
N LEU A 211 -5.23 13.43 -16.39
CA LEU A 211 -4.59 13.52 -15.08
C LEU A 211 -4.22 14.97 -14.82
N ARG A 212 -4.80 15.58 -13.79
CA ARG A 212 -4.45 16.90 -13.29
C ARG A 212 -3.76 16.79 -11.95
N THR A 213 -2.76 17.62 -11.72
CA THR A 213 -2.08 17.74 -10.42
C THR A 213 -2.09 19.19 -9.96
N ASN A 214 -2.29 19.38 -8.65
CA ASN A 214 -2.15 20.65 -7.96
C ASN A 214 -0.88 20.67 -7.10
N SER A 215 0.03 19.72 -7.33
CA SER A 215 1.28 19.64 -6.58
C SER A 215 2.23 20.78 -6.99
N PRO A 216 2.90 21.46 -6.04
CA PRO A 216 3.92 22.46 -6.35
C PRO A 216 5.16 21.85 -7.04
N THR A 217 5.33 20.52 -6.92
CA THR A 217 6.37 19.76 -7.61
C THR A 217 5.76 18.88 -8.70
N PRO A 218 6.39 18.74 -9.88
CA PRO A 218 5.89 17.88 -10.94
C PRO A 218 5.68 16.45 -10.45
N LEU A 219 4.54 15.86 -10.78
CA LEU A 219 4.25 14.48 -10.52
C LEU A 219 5.08 13.61 -11.47
N ARG A 220 5.98 12.77 -10.94
CA ARG A 220 6.79 11.85 -11.72
C ARG A 220 6.03 10.54 -11.89
N LEU A 221 5.77 10.16 -13.12
CA LEU A 221 5.19 8.88 -13.51
C LEU A 221 6.32 7.99 -14.06
N GLN A 222 6.44 6.78 -13.55
CA GLN A 222 7.41 5.81 -14.01
C GLN A 222 6.70 4.61 -14.65
N PHE A 223 7.12 4.22 -15.83
CA PHE A 223 6.55 3.16 -16.62
C PHE A 223 7.56 2.04 -16.85
N SER A 224 7.11 0.80 -16.78
CA SER A 224 7.94 -0.40 -17.01
C SER A 224 8.03 -0.78 -18.49
N SER A 225 7.23 -0.16 -19.35
CA SER A 225 7.19 -0.39 -20.80
C SER A 225 6.73 0.87 -21.53
N GLY A 226 6.71 0.86 -22.85
CA GLY A 226 6.14 1.93 -23.67
C GLY A 226 4.63 2.13 -23.52
N GLN A 227 3.96 1.29 -22.73
CA GLN A 227 2.53 1.44 -22.41
C GLN A 227 2.36 2.43 -21.27
N GLU A 228 1.76 3.60 -21.53
CA GLU A 228 1.50 4.64 -20.53
C GLU A 228 0.09 4.57 -19.94
N TYR A 229 -0.84 3.93 -20.64
CA TYR A 229 -2.24 3.80 -20.23
C TYR A 229 -2.86 2.51 -20.76
N ASP A 230 -4.02 2.15 -20.19
CA ASP A 230 -4.84 1.08 -20.72
C ASP A 230 -6.33 1.39 -20.52
N LEU A 231 -7.17 0.70 -21.29
CA LEU A 231 -8.62 0.81 -21.28
C LEU A 231 -9.23 -0.59 -21.27
N GLU A 232 -10.25 -0.78 -20.44
CA GLU A 232 -11.02 -2.03 -20.39
C GLU A 232 -12.51 -1.73 -20.39
N LEU A 233 -13.25 -2.37 -21.27
CA LEU A 233 -14.71 -2.35 -21.29
C LEU A 233 -15.24 -3.55 -20.54
N ARG A 234 -16.17 -3.33 -19.61
CA ARG A 234 -16.80 -4.37 -18.79
C ARG A 234 -18.30 -4.39 -19.03
N ASP A 235 -18.88 -5.58 -18.99
CA ASP A 235 -20.32 -5.78 -19.03
C ASP A 235 -20.99 -5.41 -17.68
N ALA A 236 -22.32 -5.59 -17.61
CA ALA A 236 -23.09 -5.34 -16.42
C ALA A 236 -22.74 -6.25 -15.23
N ASP A 237 -22.18 -7.42 -15.49
CA ASP A 237 -21.74 -8.38 -14.49
C ASP A 237 -20.30 -8.12 -14.02
N GLY A 238 -19.63 -7.13 -14.62
CA GLY A 238 -18.25 -6.73 -14.31
C GLY A 238 -17.18 -7.53 -15.06
N ASN A 239 -17.54 -8.39 -16.01
CA ASN A 239 -16.58 -9.15 -16.81
C ASN A 239 -15.95 -8.26 -17.88
N GLY A 240 -14.62 -8.37 -18.06
CA GLY A 240 -13.90 -7.69 -19.14
C GLY A 240 -14.27 -8.27 -20.50
N VAL A 241 -14.89 -7.46 -21.37
CA VAL A 241 -15.32 -7.87 -22.72
C VAL A 241 -14.40 -7.34 -23.81
N TRP A 242 -13.62 -6.33 -23.52
CA TRP A 242 -12.61 -5.76 -24.43
C TRP A 242 -11.52 -5.05 -23.62
N ARG A 243 -10.30 -5.09 -24.11
CA ARG A 243 -9.16 -4.38 -23.53
C ARG A 243 -8.21 -3.87 -24.61
N LEU A 244 -7.78 -2.61 -24.50
CA LEU A 244 -6.93 -1.96 -25.49
C LEU A 244 -5.59 -2.69 -25.67
N SER A 245 -4.93 -3.03 -24.58
CA SER A 245 -3.62 -3.69 -24.62
C SER A 245 -3.67 -5.14 -25.12
N ALA A 246 -4.83 -5.79 -25.19
CA ALA A 246 -4.94 -7.17 -25.64
C ALA A 246 -4.52 -7.37 -27.11
N SER A 247 -4.60 -6.30 -27.92
CA SER A 247 -4.25 -6.34 -29.35
C SER A 247 -2.98 -5.53 -29.68
N GLN A 248 -2.24 -5.07 -28.67
CA GLN A 248 -1.06 -4.20 -28.85
C GLN A 248 0.20 -4.83 -28.26
N THR A 249 1.33 -4.51 -28.86
CA THR A 249 2.66 -4.86 -28.33
C THR A 249 3.38 -3.59 -27.94
N PHE A 250 4.07 -3.61 -26.78
CA PHE A 250 4.78 -2.46 -26.24
C PHE A 250 6.26 -2.75 -26.11
N ILE A 251 7.08 -1.75 -26.39
CA ILE A 251 8.53 -1.84 -26.13
C ILE A 251 8.75 -2.00 -24.63
N GLN A 252 9.58 -2.96 -24.24
CA GLN A 252 9.98 -3.18 -22.86
C GLN A 252 11.14 -2.24 -22.50
N ALA A 253 10.80 -0.98 -22.23
CA ALA A 253 11.77 0.06 -21.86
C ALA A 253 11.23 0.88 -20.68
N LEU A 254 12.05 1.00 -19.65
CA LEU A 254 11.75 1.91 -18.55
C LEU A 254 11.80 3.35 -19.06
N HIS A 255 10.78 4.13 -18.76
CA HIS A 255 10.77 5.55 -19.04
C HIS A 255 9.96 6.32 -18.00
N GLU A 256 10.09 7.63 -18.03
CA GLU A 256 9.48 8.53 -17.06
C GLU A 256 8.79 9.68 -17.75
N ARG A 257 7.72 10.16 -17.11
CA ARG A 257 7.01 11.37 -17.49
C ARG A 257 6.82 12.27 -16.28
N PHE A 258 7.07 13.55 -16.46
CA PHE A 258 6.82 14.57 -15.44
C PHE A 258 5.57 15.36 -15.81
N VAL A 259 4.60 15.41 -14.89
CA VAL A 259 3.34 16.14 -15.05
C VAL A 259 3.34 17.32 -14.08
N SER A 260 3.47 18.55 -14.61
CA SER A 260 3.50 19.76 -13.79
C SER A 260 2.10 20.30 -13.48
N ASP A 261 1.15 20.12 -14.40
CA ASP A 261 -0.22 20.61 -14.30
C ASP A 261 -1.22 19.57 -14.82
N GLU A 262 -1.10 19.22 -16.09
CA GLU A 262 -2.03 18.32 -16.77
C GLU A 262 -1.32 17.37 -17.73
N PHE A 263 -1.82 16.14 -17.78
CA PHE A 263 -1.45 15.12 -18.77
C PHE A 263 -2.74 14.55 -19.37
N THR A 264 -2.91 14.72 -20.67
CA THR A 264 -4.11 14.29 -21.40
C THR A 264 -3.75 13.31 -22.50
N ILE A 265 -4.52 12.22 -22.60
CA ILE A 265 -4.42 11.21 -23.63
C ILE A 265 -5.77 11.11 -24.33
N ASN A 266 -5.78 11.20 -25.65
CA ASN A 266 -6.98 11.03 -26.46
C ASN A 266 -6.86 9.73 -27.26
N VAL A 267 -7.87 8.88 -27.17
CA VAL A 267 -7.92 7.57 -27.83
C VAL A 267 -9.20 7.46 -28.66
N GLN A 268 -9.06 7.02 -29.89
CA GLN A 268 -10.19 6.65 -30.72
C GLN A 268 -10.34 5.14 -30.73
N ILE A 269 -11.50 4.63 -30.36
CA ILE A 269 -11.82 3.20 -30.38
C ILE A 269 -12.85 2.96 -31.49
N PRO A 270 -12.44 2.34 -32.59
CA PRO A 270 -13.36 2.05 -33.69
C PRO A 270 -14.48 1.11 -33.25
N ARG A 271 -15.69 1.33 -33.74
CA ARG A 271 -16.85 0.45 -33.46
C ARG A 271 -16.58 -1.00 -33.78
N ALA A 272 -15.79 -1.27 -34.80
CA ALA A 272 -15.47 -2.62 -35.28
C ALA A 272 -14.70 -3.49 -34.25
N VAL A 273 -14.00 -2.89 -33.29
CA VAL A 273 -13.25 -3.64 -32.25
C VAL A 273 -14.03 -3.77 -30.95
N LEU A 274 -15.18 -3.13 -30.85
CA LEU A 274 -16.06 -3.20 -29.68
C LEU A 274 -17.03 -4.39 -29.81
N PRO A 275 -17.56 -4.89 -28.69
CA PRO A 275 -18.58 -5.96 -28.72
C PRO A 275 -19.74 -5.56 -29.65
N PRO A 276 -20.36 -6.53 -30.39
CA PRO A 276 -21.51 -6.23 -31.21
C PRO A 276 -22.63 -5.64 -30.33
N SER A 277 -23.25 -4.57 -30.79
CA SER A 277 -24.47 -4.08 -30.16
C SER A 277 -25.57 -5.14 -30.43
N GLY A 278 -26.19 -5.57 -29.35
CA GLY A 278 -27.42 -6.36 -29.43
C GLY A 278 -28.58 -5.55 -29.98
N ILE A 279 -29.75 -6.17 -30.14
CA ILE A 279 -31.00 -5.50 -30.54
C ILE A 279 -31.41 -4.43 -29.49
N VAL A 280 -30.88 -4.52 -28.26
CA VAL A 280 -31.10 -3.59 -27.15
C VAL A 280 -29.77 -2.95 -26.80
N ALA A 281 -29.78 -1.63 -26.59
CA ALA A 281 -28.62 -0.89 -26.12
C ALA A 281 -28.10 -1.52 -24.80
N THR A 282 -26.85 -1.95 -24.81
CA THR A 282 -26.25 -2.63 -23.66
C THR A 282 -25.41 -1.63 -22.87
N ASN A 283 -25.62 -1.58 -21.56
CA ASN A 283 -24.85 -0.75 -20.66
C ASN A 283 -23.52 -1.42 -20.32
N TYR A 284 -22.44 -0.73 -20.58
CA TYR A 284 -21.08 -1.13 -20.23
C TYR A 284 -20.46 -0.13 -19.27
N THR A 285 -19.36 -0.50 -18.65
CA THR A 285 -18.49 0.39 -17.89
C THR A 285 -17.12 0.40 -18.54
N LEU A 286 -16.65 1.58 -18.97
CA LEU A 286 -15.28 1.75 -19.43
C LEU A 286 -14.41 2.15 -18.25
N GLN A 287 -13.40 1.35 -17.96
CA GLN A 287 -12.34 1.66 -17.01
C GLN A 287 -11.11 2.11 -17.77
N GLY A 288 -10.53 3.24 -17.37
CA GLY A 288 -9.24 3.73 -17.86
C GLY A 288 -8.25 3.89 -16.71
N TRP A 289 -6.99 3.64 -16.97
CA TRP A 289 -5.92 3.84 -15.97
C TRP A 289 -4.57 4.20 -16.61
N ILE A 290 -3.69 4.78 -15.79
CA ILE A 290 -2.29 5.02 -16.12
C ILE A 290 -1.48 3.81 -15.62
N THR A 291 -0.65 3.22 -16.49
CA THR A 291 0.10 1.97 -16.26
C THR A 291 1.42 2.19 -15.52
N THR A 292 1.41 3.04 -14.49
CA THR A 292 2.61 3.25 -13.66
C THR A 292 3.06 1.96 -12.99
N SER A 293 4.36 1.86 -12.71
CA SER A 293 4.95 0.72 -12.00
C SER A 293 4.26 0.54 -10.64
N GLY A 294 3.70 -0.66 -10.39
CA GLY A 294 2.97 -1.01 -9.17
C GLY A 294 1.89 -2.07 -9.43
N GLN A 295 1.48 -2.78 -8.38
CA GLN A 295 0.48 -3.85 -8.50
C GLN A 295 -0.96 -3.35 -8.69
N VAL A 296 -1.23 -2.10 -8.28
CA VAL A 296 -2.55 -1.47 -8.41
C VAL A 296 -2.38 -0.13 -9.13
N PRO A 297 -3.17 0.14 -10.17
CA PRO A 297 -3.12 1.43 -10.84
C PRO A 297 -3.37 2.58 -9.88
N LEU A 298 -2.40 3.48 -9.75
CA LEU A 298 -2.50 4.66 -8.88
C LEU A 298 -3.60 5.62 -9.37
N PHE A 299 -3.76 5.71 -10.69
CA PHE A 299 -4.73 6.56 -11.35
C PHE A 299 -5.65 5.70 -12.21
N SER A 300 -6.88 5.51 -11.75
CA SER A 300 -7.91 4.73 -12.42
C SER A 300 -9.27 5.41 -12.23
N ALA A 301 -10.08 5.41 -13.26
CA ALA A 301 -11.44 5.90 -13.21
C ALA A 301 -12.34 5.08 -14.12
N THR A 302 -13.64 5.10 -13.84
CA THR A 302 -14.66 4.40 -14.60
C THR A 302 -15.74 5.35 -15.07
N VAL A 303 -16.32 5.08 -16.24
CA VAL A 303 -17.44 5.85 -16.80
C VAL A 303 -18.44 4.88 -17.45
N PRO A 304 -19.76 5.10 -17.30
CA PRO A 304 -20.76 4.31 -17.99
C PRO A 304 -20.72 4.61 -19.50
N VAL A 305 -20.92 3.58 -20.31
CA VAL A 305 -20.99 3.66 -21.79
C VAL A 305 -22.15 2.82 -22.28
N THR A 306 -22.96 3.38 -23.14
CA THR A 306 -24.03 2.65 -23.86
C THR A 306 -23.62 2.44 -25.31
N LEU A 307 -23.63 1.17 -25.77
CA LEU A 307 -23.25 0.77 -27.11
C LEU A 307 -24.44 0.22 -27.91
#